data_41622ecf895982e734593fd399d4e222
#
_entry.id   41622ecf895982e734593fd399d4e222
#
_cell.length_a   1.000
_cell.length_b   1.000
_cell.length_c   1.000
_cell.angle_alpha   90.00
_cell.angle_beta   90.00
_cell.angle_gamma   90.00
#
_symmetry.space_group_name_H-M   'P 1'
#
loop_
_entity.id
_entity.type
_entity.pdbx_description
1 polymer ?
#
loop_
_entity_poly.entity_id
_entity_poly.type
_entity_poly.pdbx_seq_one_letter_code
_entity_poly.pdbx_strand_id
1 'polypeptide(L)'
;MPGRRIIAIWFPYMGTERILRKTQHSLGKPVVVVAKKSQSEIISSISAAAQYKGLFVGQSLRDASAICPNLFVQTQNSYAETQFLKGICRWSSKFSPWVATEGNNGLIMDITGCSHLFGGEDKMITHILLAYDELGLTTKIGCADTVGAAWALSRYSETVSYTHLTLPTTEAV
;
A
#
# COMPACT_ATOMS: atom_id res chain seq x y z
N MET A 1 -22.73 -14.61 -16.20
CA MET A 1 -22.41 -13.32 -15.57
C MET A 1 -20.95 -13.36 -15.17
N PRO A 2 -20.13 -12.41 -15.55
CA PRO A 2 -18.78 -12.36 -15.00
C PRO A 2 -18.89 -12.21 -13.48
N GLY A 3 -18.15 -13.03 -12.74
CA GLY A 3 -18.10 -12.95 -11.28
C GLY A 3 -17.59 -11.59 -10.84
N ARG A 4 -17.92 -11.18 -9.61
CA ARG A 4 -17.40 -9.95 -9.02
C ARG A 4 -15.86 -10.04 -8.91
N ARG A 5 -15.16 -8.97 -9.29
CA ARG A 5 -13.68 -8.90 -9.20
C ARG A 5 -13.25 -7.64 -8.47
N ILE A 6 -12.51 -7.86 -7.40
CA ILE A 6 -12.06 -6.81 -6.48
C ILE A 6 -10.54 -6.76 -6.46
N ILE A 7 -10.00 -5.56 -6.57
CA ILE A 7 -8.58 -5.27 -6.30
C ILE A 7 -8.49 -4.59 -4.93
N ALA A 8 -7.60 -5.11 -4.08
CA ALA A 8 -7.12 -4.40 -2.90
C ALA A 8 -5.69 -3.93 -3.17
N ILE A 9 -5.43 -2.66 -2.89
CA ILE A 9 -4.12 -2.04 -3.05
C ILE A 9 -3.65 -1.62 -1.67
N TRP A 10 -2.44 -2.05 -1.29
CA TRP A 10 -1.80 -1.67 -0.05
C TRP A 10 -0.53 -0.87 -0.32
N PHE A 11 -0.37 0.23 0.41
CA PHE A 11 0.78 1.12 0.34
C PHE A 11 1.61 0.98 1.64
N PRO A 12 2.55 0.02 1.70
CA PRO A 12 3.26 -0.31 2.95
C PRO A 12 4.11 0.84 3.49
N TYR A 13 4.58 1.73 2.62
CA TYR A 13 5.47 2.83 2.98
C TYR A 13 4.87 4.23 2.77
N MET A 14 3.55 4.34 2.62
CA MET A 14 2.87 5.58 2.22
C MET A 14 3.24 6.78 3.10
N GLY A 15 3.33 6.59 4.42
CA GLY A 15 3.66 7.68 5.35
C GLY A 15 5.03 8.28 5.08
N THR A 16 6.04 7.45 4.86
CA THR A 16 7.42 7.88 4.54
C THR A 16 7.57 8.34 3.09
N GLU A 17 6.97 7.64 2.13
CA GLU A 17 7.01 8.02 0.71
C GLU A 17 6.35 9.37 0.46
N ARG A 18 5.26 9.70 1.16
CA ARG A 18 4.63 11.02 1.13
C ARG A 18 5.61 12.14 1.54
N ILE A 19 6.45 11.89 2.55
CA ILE A 19 7.45 12.84 3.04
C ILE A 19 8.63 12.92 2.07
N LEU A 20 9.13 11.78 1.60
CA LEU A 20 10.26 11.70 0.67
C LEU A 20 10.01 12.42 -0.66
N ARG A 21 8.75 12.46 -1.11
CA ARG A 21 8.35 13.22 -2.31
C ARG A 21 8.60 14.73 -2.18
N LYS A 22 8.60 15.26 -0.95
CA LYS A 22 8.83 16.68 -0.66
C LYS A 22 10.30 16.99 -0.38
N THR A 23 11.09 15.97 -0.03
CA THR A 23 12.48 16.13 0.42
C THR A 23 13.40 15.37 -0.52
N GLN A 24 13.90 16.04 -1.56
CA GLN A 24 14.82 15.45 -2.56
C GLN A 24 16.14 14.93 -1.96
N HIS A 25 16.49 15.33 -0.72
CA HIS A 25 17.76 14.99 -0.09
C HIS A 25 17.77 13.68 0.72
N SER A 26 16.65 12.97 0.79
CA SER A 26 16.53 11.77 1.66
C SER A 26 16.49 10.44 0.89
N LEU A 27 16.75 10.46 -0.40
CA LEU A 27 16.78 9.23 -1.22
C LEU A 27 17.89 8.30 -0.71
N GLY A 28 17.50 7.09 -0.32
CA GLY A 28 18.40 6.04 0.20
C GLY A 28 18.70 6.10 1.70
N LYS A 29 18.29 7.14 2.43
CA LYS A 29 18.42 7.19 3.89
C LYS A 29 17.27 6.44 4.57
N PRO A 30 17.52 5.78 5.72
CA PRO A 30 16.46 5.19 6.52
C PRO A 30 15.59 6.31 7.14
N VAL A 31 14.30 6.29 6.79
CA VAL A 31 13.31 7.27 7.25
C VAL A 31 12.23 6.55 8.05
N VAL A 32 11.83 7.14 9.16
CA VAL A 32 10.67 6.70 9.94
C VAL A 32 9.74 7.86 10.25
N VAL A 33 8.48 7.54 10.36
CA VAL A 33 7.44 8.43 10.89
C VAL A 33 7.04 7.92 12.26
N VAL A 34 7.00 8.81 13.23
CA VAL A 34 6.67 8.45 14.61
C VAL A 34 5.36 9.12 15.05
N ALA A 35 4.58 8.36 15.80
CA ALA A 35 3.38 8.84 16.48
C ALA A 35 3.61 8.83 17.98
N LYS A 36 3.10 9.84 18.68
CA LYS A 36 3.04 9.82 20.14
C LYS A 36 1.96 8.86 20.63
N LYS A 37 2.35 7.89 21.43
CA LYS A 37 1.45 6.98 22.10
C LYS A 37 1.75 7.03 23.61
N SER A 38 0.87 7.66 24.39
CA SER A 38 1.12 7.96 25.79
C SER A 38 2.39 8.81 25.97
N GLN A 39 3.40 8.33 26.65
CA GLN A 39 4.69 9.00 26.86
C GLN A 39 5.81 8.49 25.97
N SER A 40 5.49 7.63 24.98
CA SER A 40 6.47 7.04 24.08
C SER A 40 6.22 7.44 22.63
N GLU A 41 7.30 7.56 21.87
CA GLU A 41 7.24 7.72 20.43
C GLU A 41 7.38 6.35 19.76
N ILE A 42 6.36 5.97 19.00
CA ILE A 42 6.27 4.67 18.33
C ILE A 42 6.30 4.89 16.81
N ILE A 43 7.05 4.06 16.12
CA ILE A 43 7.10 4.10 14.66
C ILE A 43 5.74 3.73 14.07
N SER A 44 5.16 4.65 13.31
CA SER A 44 3.89 4.46 12.59
C SER A 44 4.07 4.13 11.11
N SER A 45 5.20 4.52 10.52
CA SER A 45 5.55 4.20 9.13
C SER A 45 7.07 4.16 8.97
N ILE A 46 7.56 3.32 8.08
CA ILE A 46 8.98 3.16 7.76
C ILE A 46 9.22 3.26 6.27
N SER A 47 10.43 3.63 5.86
CA SER A 47 10.88 3.48 4.48
C SER A 47 11.42 2.07 4.22
N ALA A 48 11.50 1.66 2.95
CA ALA A 48 12.12 0.40 2.58
C ALA A 48 13.57 0.29 3.09
N ALA A 49 14.33 1.39 3.05
CA ALA A 49 15.69 1.46 3.59
C ALA A 49 15.73 1.23 5.12
N ALA A 50 14.74 1.75 5.86
CA ALA A 50 14.64 1.50 7.31
C ALA A 50 14.26 0.04 7.60
N GLN A 51 13.35 -0.54 6.82
CA GLN A 51 12.98 -1.95 6.95
C GLN A 51 14.17 -2.87 6.67
N TYR A 52 14.97 -2.57 5.65
CA TYR A 52 16.19 -3.32 5.35
C TYR A 52 17.21 -3.29 6.50
N LYS A 53 17.23 -2.23 7.31
CA LYS A 53 18.03 -2.12 8.54
C LYS A 53 17.46 -2.88 9.74
N GLY A 54 16.33 -3.58 9.57
CA GLY A 54 15.68 -4.35 10.63
C GLY A 54 14.70 -3.56 11.49
N LEU A 55 14.34 -2.33 11.09
CA LEU A 55 13.31 -1.56 11.77
C LEU A 55 11.90 -2.02 11.35
N PHE A 56 10.94 -1.87 12.24
CA PHE A 56 9.55 -2.27 11.98
C PHE A 56 8.54 -1.30 12.60
N VAL A 57 7.35 -1.27 12.04
CA VAL A 57 6.22 -0.49 12.56
C VAL A 57 5.80 -1.02 13.92
N GLY A 58 5.56 -0.13 14.87
CA GLY A 58 5.23 -0.48 16.26
C GLY A 58 6.43 -0.49 17.20
N GLN A 59 7.66 -0.42 16.68
CA GLN A 59 8.88 -0.31 17.46
C GLN A 59 9.00 1.06 18.14
N SER A 60 9.62 1.13 19.33
CA SER A 60 9.91 2.41 19.96
C SER A 60 11.00 3.17 19.18
N LEU A 61 10.88 4.49 19.12
CA LEU A 61 11.92 5.32 18.49
C LEU A 61 13.27 5.15 19.18
N ARG A 62 13.28 4.95 20.49
CA ARG A 62 14.50 4.73 21.27
C ARG A 62 15.27 3.50 20.79
N ASP A 63 14.56 2.38 20.63
CA ASP A 63 15.17 1.12 20.18
C ASP A 63 15.62 1.23 18.71
N ALA A 64 14.80 1.86 17.88
CA ALA A 64 15.14 2.09 16.48
C ALA A 64 16.40 2.95 16.31
N SER A 65 16.56 4.00 17.13
CA SER A 65 17.74 4.86 17.12
C SER A 65 19.01 4.15 17.59
N ALA A 66 18.87 3.17 18.48
CA ALA A 66 19.99 2.31 18.89
C ALA A 66 20.47 1.39 17.76
N ILE A 67 19.53 0.89 16.93
CA ILE A 67 19.85 0.04 15.77
C ILE A 67 20.41 0.89 14.62
N CYS A 68 19.83 2.05 14.39
CA CYS A 68 20.18 2.93 13.27
C CYS A 68 20.39 4.38 13.75
N PRO A 69 21.64 4.77 14.14
CA PRO A 69 21.92 6.11 14.65
C PRO A 69 21.67 7.24 13.65
N ASN A 70 21.76 6.94 12.35
CA ASN A 70 21.56 7.95 11.27
C ASN A 70 20.11 7.95 10.73
N LEU A 71 19.16 7.64 11.58
CA LEU A 71 17.76 7.59 11.24
C LEU A 71 17.18 8.99 11.04
N PHE A 72 16.49 9.19 9.92
CA PHE A 72 15.73 10.42 9.70
C PHE A 72 14.32 10.25 10.27
N VAL A 73 13.99 11.06 11.26
CA VAL A 73 12.73 10.95 12.01
C VAL A 73 11.80 12.10 11.68
N GLN A 74 10.56 11.79 11.39
CA GLN A 74 9.48 12.75 11.17
C GLN A 74 8.29 12.45 12.07
N THR A 75 7.64 13.49 12.58
CA THR A 75 6.41 13.32 13.34
C THR A 75 5.23 13.06 12.42
N GLN A 76 4.36 12.13 12.81
CA GLN A 76 3.15 11.80 12.07
C GLN A 76 2.22 13.00 11.95
N ASN A 77 1.68 13.20 10.76
CA ASN A 77 0.59 14.11 10.50
C ASN A 77 -0.58 13.33 9.88
N SER A 78 -1.43 12.79 10.75
CA SER A 78 -2.56 11.94 10.35
C SER A 78 -3.53 12.64 9.41
N TYR A 79 -3.73 13.95 9.57
CA TYR A 79 -4.57 14.73 8.67
C TYR A 79 -3.98 14.76 7.25
N ALA A 80 -2.69 15.08 7.14
CA ALA A 80 -2.00 15.12 5.85
C ALA A 80 -1.94 13.74 5.18
N GLU A 81 -1.77 12.67 5.94
CA GLU A 81 -1.81 11.28 5.44
C GLU A 81 -3.20 10.93 4.91
N THR A 82 -4.24 11.27 5.65
CA THR A 82 -5.64 11.06 5.20
C THR A 82 -5.96 11.83 3.93
N GLN A 83 -5.55 13.10 3.83
CA GLN A 83 -5.75 13.90 2.62
C GLN A 83 -4.97 13.36 1.43
N PHE A 84 -3.76 12.87 1.67
CA PHE A 84 -2.95 12.23 0.65
C PHE A 84 -3.61 10.95 0.11
N LEU A 85 -4.08 10.07 1.00
CA LEU A 85 -4.80 8.85 0.61
C LEU A 85 -6.10 9.15 -0.16
N LYS A 86 -6.85 10.15 0.27
CA LYS A 86 -8.05 10.64 -0.47
C LYS A 86 -7.68 11.16 -1.86
N GLY A 87 -6.55 11.85 -1.98
CA GLY A 87 -6.01 12.30 -3.26
C GLY A 87 -5.69 11.14 -4.20
N ILE A 88 -5.01 10.11 -3.67
CA ILE A 88 -4.70 8.88 -4.40
C ILE A 88 -6.01 8.17 -4.82
N CYS A 89 -6.99 8.07 -3.92
CA CYS A 89 -8.28 7.46 -4.21
C CYS A 89 -8.99 8.14 -5.40
N ARG A 90 -9.07 9.48 -5.39
CA ARG A 90 -9.65 10.24 -6.51
C ARG A 90 -8.87 10.05 -7.82
N TRP A 91 -7.55 10.06 -7.75
CA TRP A 91 -6.71 9.84 -8.92
C TRP A 91 -6.90 8.43 -9.51
N SER A 92 -7.18 7.45 -8.67
CA SER A 92 -7.40 6.06 -9.05
C SER A 92 -8.74 5.80 -9.76
N SER A 93 -9.66 6.78 -9.74
CA SER A 93 -10.94 6.68 -10.43
C SER A 93 -10.80 6.53 -11.96
N LYS A 94 -9.64 6.81 -12.51
CA LYS A 94 -9.33 6.55 -13.93
C LYS A 94 -9.26 5.06 -14.27
N PHE A 95 -9.06 4.19 -13.28
CA PHE A 95 -9.01 2.74 -13.48
C PHE A 95 -10.39 2.10 -13.29
N SER A 96 -11.14 2.56 -12.30
CA SER A 96 -12.51 2.10 -12.04
C SER A 96 -13.31 3.21 -11.37
N PRO A 97 -14.60 3.39 -11.68
CA PRO A 97 -15.45 4.36 -11.00
C PRO A 97 -15.73 3.96 -9.53
N TRP A 98 -15.50 2.73 -9.17
CA TRP A 98 -15.76 2.18 -7.84
C TRP A 98 -14.45 1.98 -7.06
N VAL A 99 -13.96 3.08 -6.48
CA VAL A 99 -12.75 3.09 -5.64
C VAL A 99 -13.10 3.70 -4.29
N ALA A 100 -12.63 3.07 -3.22
CA ALA A 100 -12.77 3.56 -1.86
C ALA A 100 -11.46 3.40 -1.09
N THR A 101 -11.25 4.26 -0.09
CA THR A 101 -10.14 4.11 0.85
C THR A 101 -10.39 2.93 1.79
N GLU A 102 -9.33 2.21 2.13
CA GLU A 102 -9.34 1.12 3.09
C GLU A 102 -8.28 1.35 4.15
N GLY A 103 -8.69 1.45 5.40
CA GLY A 103 -7.78 1.79 6.49
C GLY A 103 -7.08 3.12 6.26
N ASN A 104 -5.83 3.20 6.69
CA ASN A 104 -5.00 4.41 6.60
C ASN A 104 -4.05 4.44 5.40
N ASN A 105 -3.87 3.31 4.73
CA ASN A 105 -2.86 3.12 3.68
C ASN A 105 -3.28 2.11 2.62
N GLY A 106 -4.56 2.01 2.32
CA GLY A 106 -5.08 1.09 1.32
C GLY A 106 -6.23 1.64 0.50
N LEU A 107 -6.49 1.00 -0.62
CA LEU A 107 -7.65 1.22 -1.47
C LEU A 107 -8.32 -0.12 -1.80
N ILE A 108 -9.62 -0.09 -1.96
CA ILE A 108 -10.41 -1.17 -2.54
C ILE A 108 -11.03 -0.66 -3.83
N MET A 109 -10.94 -1.45 -4.88
CA MET A 109 -11.43 -1.11 -6.21
C MET A 109 -12.25 -2.28 -6.77
N ASP A 110 -13.48 -2.02 -7.16
CA ASP A 110 -14.28 -2.99 -7.89
C ASP A 110 -13.99 -2.84 -9.38
N ILE A 111 -13.40 -3.86 -9.99
CA ILE A 111 -13.02 -3.87 -11.41
C ILE A 111 -13.95 -4.73 -12.27
N THR A 112 -15.07 -5.16 -11.71
CA THR A 112 -16.06 -5.94 -12.44
C THR A 112 -16.52 -5.20 -13.70
N GLY A 113 -16.29 -5.81 -14.85
CA GLY A 113 -16.62 -5.19 -16.14
C GLY A 113 -15.68 -4.07 -16.62
N CYS A 114 -14.61 -3.73 -15.88
CA CYS A 114 -13.65 -2.70 -16.30
C CYS A 114 -12.40 -3.26 -16.99
N SER A 115 -12.01 -4.47 -16.67
CA SER A 115 -10.73 -5.06 -17.11
C SER A 115 -10.57 -5.15 -18.64
N HIS A 116 -11.68 -5.31 -19.37
CA HIS A 116 -11.65 -5.37 -20.84
C HIS A 116 -11.13 -4.06 -21.49
N LEU A 117 -11.31 -2.91 -20.82
CA LEU A 117 -10.82 -1.60 -21.28
C LEU A 117 -9.28 -1.53 -21.29
N PHE A 118 -8.63 -2.39 -20.51
CA PHE A 118 -7.18 -2.47 -20.37
C PHE A 118 -6.59 -3.69 -21.10
N GLY A 119 -7.43 -4.47 -21.78
CA GLY A 119 -7.01 -5.70 -22.46
C GLY A 119 -6.90 -6.92 -21.56
N GLY A 120 -7.65 -6.94 -20.45
CA GLY A 120 -7.72 -8.01 -19.48
C GLY A 120 -7.23 -7.61 -18.09
N GLU A 121 -7.49 -8.48 -17.12
CA GLU A 121 -7.19 -8.25 -15.70
C GLU A 121 -5.69 -8.10 -15.44
N ASP A 122 -4.85 -8.98 -15.99
CA ASP A 122 -3.40 -8.94 -15.80
C ASP A 122 -2.77 -7.65 -16.33
N LYS A 123 -3.22 -7.21 -17.52
CA LYS A 123 -2.75 -5.95 -18.11
C LYS A 123 -3.22 -4.75 -17.30
N MET A 124 -4.44 -4.79 -16.79
CA MET A 124 -4.98 -3.74 -15.91
C MET A 124 -4.15 -3.63 -14.63
N ILE A 125 -3.85 -4.75 -13.96
CA ILE A 125 -3.04 -4.79 -12.74
C ILE A 125 -1.63 -4.26 -13.02
N THR A 126 -1.00 -4.70 -14.11
CA THR A 126 0.33 -4.21 -14.51
C THR A 126 0.30 -2.70 -14.75
N HIS A 127 -0.72 -2.19 -15.43
CA HIS A 127 -0.89 -0.76 -15.69
C HIS A 127 -1.06 0.04 -14.38
N ILE A 128 -1.83 -0.50 -13.43
CA ILE A 128 -2.01 0.10 -12.10
C ILE A 128 -0.68 0.15 -11.35
N LEU A 129 0.08 -0.96 -11.31
CA LEU A 129 1.39 -1.02 -10.65
C LEU A 129 2.37 0.01 -11.21
N LEU A 130 2.51 0.08 -12.53
CA LEU A 130 3.39 1.05 -13.19
C LEU A 130 2.98 2.49 -12.89
N ALA A 131 1.67 2.77 -12.93
CA ALA A 131 1.17 4.11 -12.68
C ALA A 131 1.41 4.58 -11.23
N TYR A 132 1.38 3.69 -10.24
CA TYR A 132 1.75 4.02 -8.86
C TYR A 132 3.27 4.14 -8.68
N ASP A 133 4.04 3.30 -9.35
CA ASP A 133 5.50 3.39 -9.34
C ASP A 133 5.98 4.75 -9.90
N GLU A 134 5.39 5.22 -10.99
CA GLU A 134 5.62 6.57 -11.54
C GLU A 134 5.28 7.68 -10.53
N LEU A 135 4.30 7.45 -9.66
CA LEU A 135 4.01 8.36 -8.54
C LEU A 135 4.98 8.24 -7.37
N GLY A 136 5.95 7.33 -7.43
CA GLY A 136 6.88 7.06 -6.33
C GLY A 136 6.21 6.38 -5.14
N LEU A 137 5.20 5.56 -5.38
CA LEU A 137 4.46 4.81 -4.38
C LEU A 137 4.70 3.31 -4.56
N THR A 138 5.28 2.69 -3.56
CA THR A 138 5.37 1.23 -3.48
C THR A 138 4.01 0.64 -3.18
N THR A 139 3.57 -0.31 -3.99
CA THR A 139 2.25 -0.93 -3.86
C THR A 139 2.34 -2.44 -3.82
N LYS A 140 1.43 -3.04 -3.05
CA LYS A 140 1.11 -4.47 -3.14
C LYS A 140 -0.35 -4.61 -3.52
N ILE A 141 -0.63 -5.47 -4.49
CA ILE A 141 -1.97 -5.66 -5.04
C ILE A 141 -2.42 -7.11 -4.81
N GLY A 142 -3.64 -7.25 -4.32
CA GLY A 142 -4.37 -8.52 -4.29
C GLY A 142 -5.64 -8.41 -5.13
N CYS A 143 -5.91 -9.40 -5.94
CA CYS A 143 -7.12 -9.48 -6.75
C CYS A 143 -7.88 -10.78 -6.46
N ALA A 144 -9.17 -10.66 -6.15
CA ALA A 144 -10.04 -11.79 -5.81
C ALA A 144 -11.53 -11.46 -6.02
N ASP A 145 -12.39 -12.43 -5.82
CA ASP A 145 -13.83 -12.28 -5.97
C ASP A 145 -14.48 -11.58 -4.77
N THR A 146 -13.77 -11.48 -3.65
CA THR A 146 -14.26 -10.85 -2.43
C THR A 146 -13.25 -9.81 -1.90
N VAL A 147 -13.76 -8.80 -1.20
CA VAL A 147 -12.94 -7.77 -0.56
C VAL A 147 -11.94 -8.36 0.43
N GLY A 148 -12.38 -9.30 1.28
CA GLY A 148 -11.52 -9.92 2.29
C GLY A 148 -10.38 -10.74 1.69
N ALA A 149 -10.64 -11.52 0.64
CA ALA A 149 -9.62 -12.29 -0.05
C ALA A 149 -8.60 -11.37 -0.77
N ALA A 150 -9.08 -10.35 -1.49
CA ALA A 150 -8.22 -9.37 -2.14
C ALA A 150 -7.35 -8.63 -1.12
N TRP A 151 -7.94 -8.23 0.01
CA TRP A 151 -7.24 -7.58 1.12
C TRP A 151 -6.12 -8.47 1.69
N ALA A 152 -6.43 -9.73 1.99
CA ALA A 152 -5.46 -10.68 2.53
C ALA A 152 -4.31 -10.93 1.54
N LEU A 153 -4.60 -11.10 0.26
CA LEU A 153 -3.59 -11.25 -0.78
C LEU A 153 -2.65 -10.04 -0.86
N SER A 154 -3.18 -8.83 -0.80
CA SER A 154 -2.36 -7.61 -0.86
C SER A 154 -1.35 -7.50 0.29
N ARG A 155 -1.60 -8.13 1.44
CA ARG A 155 -0.78 -8.01 2.65
C ARG A 155 0.11 -9.21 2.93
N TYR A 156 -0.34 -10.41 2.60
CA TYR A 156 0.31 -11.66 3.01
C TYR A 156 0.88 -12.49 1.86
N SER A 157 0.67 -12.09 0.61
CA SER A 157 1.30 -12.73 -0.54
C SER A 157 2.78 -12.35 -0.59
N GLU A 158 3.67 -13.34 -0.63
CA GLU A 158 5.13 -13.14 -0.69
C GLU A 158 5.61 -12.60 -2.05
N THR A 159 4.85 -12.80 -3.09
CA THR A 159 5.19 -12.37 -4.45
C THR A 159 4.64 -10.99 -4.77
N VAL A 160 5.49 -10.12 -5.29
CA VAL A 160 5.15 -8.85 -5.95
C VAL A 160 4.40 -9.14 -7.27
N SER A 161 3.47 -10.06 -7.24
CA SER A 161 2.69 -10.45 -8.42
C SER A 161 1.32 -10.88 -7.94
N TYR A 162 0.30 -10.19 -8.45
CA TYR A 162 -1.08 -10.64 -8.45
C TYR A 162 -1.16 -12.16 -8.42
N THR A 163 -1.71 -12.71 -7.36
CA THR A 163 -2.09 -14.11 -7.32
C THR A 163 -3.55 -14.22 -7.70
N HIS A 164 -3.81 -14.81 -8.86
CA HIS A 164 -5.11 -15.36 -9.18
C HIS A 164 -5.36 -16.55 -8.25
N LEU A 165 -6.07 -16.36 -7.15
CA LEU A 165 -6.73 -17.44 -6.46
C LEU A 165 -8.05 -17.74 -7.19
N THR A 166 -7.97 -18.53 -8.23
CA THR A 166 -9.11 -19.34 -8.64
C THR A 166 -9.23 -20.43 -7.58
N LEU A 167 -10.20 -20.29 -6.68
CA LEU A 167 -10.61 -21.41 -5.86
C LEU A 167 -11.07 -22.51 -6.83
N PRO A 168 -10.59 -23.76 -6.68
CA PRO A 168 -11.13 -24.84 -7.47
C PRO A 168 -12.63 -24.91 -7.19
N THR A 169 -13.44 -24.75 -8.22
CA THR A 169 -14.86 -25.04 -8.16
C THR A 169 -14.97 -26.53 -7.84
N THR A 170 -15.38 -26.85 -6.62
CA THR A 170 -15.74 -28.22 -6.29
C THR A 170 -16.96 -28.51 -7.09
N GLU A 171 -16.82 -29.13 -8.25
CA GLU A 171 -17.93 -29.80 -8.89
C GLU A 171 -18.36 -30.95 -7.94
N ALA A 172 -19.46 -30.74 -7.25
CA ALA A 172 -20.15 -31.80 -6.56
C ALA A 172 -20.78 -32.69 -7.62
N VAL A 173 -20.32 -33.94 -7.68
CA VAL A 173 -21.00 -35.04 -8.35
C VAL A 173 -22.27 -35.39 -7.59
#